data_f8bd0522270882a79f9beb6252540af2
#
_entry.id   f8bd0522270882a79f9beb6252540af2
#
_cell.length_a   1.000
_cell.length_b   1.000
_cell.length_c   1.000
_cell.angle_alpha   90.00
_cell.angle_beta   90.00
_cell.angle_gamma   90.00
#
_symmetry.space_group_name_H-M   'P 1'
#
loop_
_entity.id
_entity.type
_entity.pdbx_description
1 polymer ?
#
loop_
_entity_poly.entity_id
_entity_poly.type
_entity_poly.pdbx_seq_one_letter_code
_entity_poly.pdbx_strand_id
1 'polypeptide(L)'
;MIELRAFRQACHAVARSAGGSVIEFRLATGVTPNFHQGVITYGDRHVAVVLSRDTAMLAVSEPRTPTSPDEVHESGPLTFVDAPELVAALAEHSGFSVLTAADLDGPFDAGAWPEIDRADINYWKPRTLGEALFNYWD
;
A
#
# COMPACT_ATOMS: atom_id res chain seq x y z
N MET A 1 2.39 11.06 -13.13
CA MET A 1 1.14 11.16 -12.33
C MET A 1 0.51 9.78 -12.20
N ILE A 2 0.16 9.41 -10.97
CA ILE A 2 -0.48 8.12 -10.73
C ILE A 2 -1.94 8.19 -11.15
N GLU A 3 -2.36 7.20 -11.93
CA GLU A 3 -3.70 7.11 -12.44
C GLU A 3 -4.62 6.42 -11.40
N LEU A 4 -5.39 7.21 -10.65
CA LEU A 4 -6.29 6.67 -9.63
C LEU A 4 -7.40 5.79 -10.23
N ARG A 5 -7.81 6.09 -11.45
CA ARG A 5 -8.80 5.27 -12.14
C ARG A 5 -8.28 3.86 -12.37
N ALA A 6 -7.03 3.74 -12.81
CA ALA A 6 -6.40 2.44 -13.02
C ALA A 6 -6.27 1.66 -11.70
N PHE A 7 -5.93 2.36 -10.62
CA PHE A 7 -5.87 1.75 -9.29
C PHE A 7 -7.23 1.21 -8.86
N ARG A 8 -8.29 2.01 -9.01
CA ARG A 8 -9.64 1.58 -8.65
C ARG A 8 -10.08 0.38 -9.47
N GLN A 9 -9.82 0.41 -10.78
CA GLN A 9 -10.17 -0.70 -11.67
C GLN A 9 -9.43 -1.98 -11.26
N ALA A 10 -8.15 -1.87 -10.91
CA ALA A 10 -7.35 -3.00 -10.46
C ALA A 10 -7.92 -3.61 -9.18
N CYS A 11 -8.30 -2.78 -8.22
CA CYS A 11 -8.88 -3.25 -6.95
C CYS A 11 -10.19 -4.01 -7.20
N HIS A 12 -11.08 -3.48 -8.03
CA HIS A 12 -12.33 -4.16 -8.36
C HIS A 12 -12.10 -5.49 -9.09
N ALA A 13 -11.18 -5.51 -10.04
CA ALA A 13 -10.86 -6.73 -10.79
C ALA A 13 -10.30 -7.82 -9.87
N VAL A 14 -9.40 -7.45 -9.00
CA VAL A 14 -8.76 -8.37 -8.06
C VAL A 14 -9.75 -8.89 -7.03
N ALA A 15 -10.62 -8.01 -6.51
CA ALA A 15 -11.65 -8.42 -5.56
C ALA A 15 -12.58 -9.45 -6.19
N ARG A 16 -13.03 -9.21 -7.42
CA ARG A 16 -13.88 -10.17 -8.14
C ARG A 16 -13.19 -11.49 -8.39
N SER A 17 -11.93 -11.44 -8.76
CA SER A 17 -11.11 -12.65 -9.00
C SER A 17 -11.02 -13.51 -7.74
N ALA A 18 -10.99 -12.89 -6.56
CA ALA A 18 -10.92 -13.58 -5.27
C ALA A 18 -12.30 -13.96 -4.71
N GLY A 19 -13.37 -13.64 -5.43
CA GLY A 19 -14.74 -13.92 -4.98
C GLY A 19 -15.26 -12.94 -3.94
N GLY A 20 -14.70 -11.75 -3.89
CA GLY A 20 -15.08 -10.73 -2.93
C GLY A 20 -15.48 -9.41 -3.58
N SER A 21 -15.36 -8.35 -2.81
CA SER A 21 -15.73 -7.01 -3.28
C SER A 21 -14.87 -5.93 -2.61
N VAL A 22 -14.84 -4.77 -3.25
CA VAL A 22 -14.23 -3.57 -2.66
C VAL A 22 -15.25 -2.94 -1.72
N ILE A 23 -14.85 -2.70 -0.47
CA ILE A 23 -15.71 -2.07 0.53
C ILE A 23 -15.65 -0.55 0.38
N GLU A 24 -14.44 -0.01 0.28
CA GLU A 24 -14.24 1.43 0.17
C GLU A 24 -12.83 1.74 -0.36
N PHE A 25 -12.66 2.98 -0.80
CA PHE A 25 -11.34 3.52 -1.11
C PHE A 25 -11.04 4.63 -0.11
N ARG A 26 -9.81 4.61 0.42
CA ARG A 26 -9.29 5.65 1.33
C ARG A 26 -8.15 6.33 0.60
N LEU A 27 -8.47 7.36 -0.16
CA LEU A 27 -7.49 8.05 -0.99
C LEU A 27 -6.81 9.16 -0.19
N ALA A 28 -5.48 9.18 -0.26
CA ALA A 28 -4.70 10.22 0.39
C ALA A 28 -4.86 11.53 -0.39
N THR A 29 -5.19 12.62 0.31
CA THR A 29 -5.42 13.92 -0.29
C THR A 29 -4.38 14.96 0.11
N GLY A 30 -3.65 14.72 1.21
CA GLY A 30 -2.60 15.61 1.68
C GLY A 30 -1.21 15.00 1.49
N VAL A 31 -0.26 15.49 2.26
CA VAL A 31 1.11 14.97 2.22
C VAL A 31 1.18 13.57 2.81
N THR A 32 0.43 13.32 3.86
CA THR A 32 0.41 12.03 4.54
C THR A 32 -1.00 11.45 4.56
N PRO A 33 -1.14 10.13 4.50
CA PRO A 33 -0.10 9.16 4.17
C PRO A 33 0.33 9.27 2.70
N ASN A 34 1.47 8.69 2.36
CA ASN A 34 1.97 8.71 0.98
C ASN A 34 1.38 7.57 0.14
N PHE A 35 0.29 6.98 0.57
CA PHE A 35 -0.33 5.84 -0.14
C PHE A 35 -1.84 5.95 -0.15
N HIS A 36 -2.45 5.36 -1.17
CA HIS A 36 -3.90 5.18 -1.29
C HIS A 36 -4.24 3.75 -0.87
N GLN A 37 -5.47 3.55 -0.38
CA GLN A 37 -5.94 2.23 -0.01
C GLN A 37 -7.22 1.86 -0.76
N GLY A 38 -7.31 0.59 -1.19
CA GLY A 38 -8.57 -0.02 -1.58
C GLY A 38 -8.85 -1.16 -0.62
N VAL A 39 -9.88 -1.05 0.19
CA VAL A 39 -10.21 -2.06 1.19
C VAL A 39 -11.09 -3.13 0.56
N ILE A 40 -10.65 -4.37 0.64
CA ILE A 40 -11.28 -5.53 -0.01
C ILE A 40 -11.68 -6.55 1.04
N THR A 41 -12.88 -7.13 0.87
CA THR A 41 -13.28 -8.32 1.63
C THR A 41 -13.41 -9.50 0.66
N TYR A 42 -12.89 -10.66 1.06
CA TYR A 42 -13.04 -11.90 0.31
C TYR A 42 -12.94 -13.08 1.27
N GLY A 43 -13.88 -14.03 1.18
CA GLY A 43 -13.99 -15.07 2.18
C GLY A 43 -14.13 -14.44 3.57
N ASP A 44 -13.31 -14.89 4.50
CA ASP A 44 -13.26 -14.35 5.87
C ASP A 44 -12.20 -13.26 6.02
N ARG A 45 -11.55 -12.86 4.94
CA ARG A 45 -10.42 -11.93 5.01
C ARG A 45 -10.84 -10.51 4.68
N HIS A 46 -10.15 -9.58 5.32
CA HIS A 46 -10.36 -8.15 5.19
C HIS A 46 -8.98 -7.54 5.05
N VAL A 47 -8.65 -7.08 3.86
CA VAL A 47 -7.31 -6.57 3.56
C VAL A 47 -7.37 -5.26 2.79
N ALA A 48 -6.25 -4.57 2.72
CA ALA A 48 -6.12 -3.36 1.92
C ALA A 48 -5.09 -3.57 0.82
N VAL A 49 -5.43 -3.16 -0.40
CA VAL A 49 -4.46 -2.98 -1.47
C VAL A 49 -3.97 -1.55 -1.34
N VAL A 50 -2.66 -1.38 -1.18
CA VAL A 50 -2.07 -0.05 -1.01
C VAL A 50 -1.20 0.30 -2.21
N LEU A 51 -1.30 1.56 -2.64
CA LEU A 51 -0.54 2.10 -3.77
C LEU A 51 0.31 3.26 -3.29
N SER A 52 1.63 3.13 -3.39
CA SER A 52 2.54 4.21 -3.06
C SER A 52 2.42 5.33 -4.08
N ARG A 53 2.24 6.57 -3.61
CA ARG A 53 2.09 7.74 -4.48
C ARG A 53 3.40 8.14 -5.17
N ASP A 54 4.52 7.84 -4.51
CA ASP A 54 5.82 8.28 -5.00
C ASP A 54 6.47 7.28 -5.97
N THR A 55 6.23 6.00 -5.76
CA THR A 55 6.91 4.93 -6.51
C THR A 55 5.97 4.08 -7.35
N ALA A 56 4.66 4.27 -7.22
CA ALA A 56 3.63 3.51 -7.94
C ALA A 56 3.73 2.00 -7.72
N MET A 57 4.12 1.58 -6.53
CA MET A 57 4.20 0.17 -6.16
C MET A 57 2.95 -0.23 -5.40
N LEU A 58 2.46 -1.45 -5.66
CA LEU A 58 1.33 -2.04 -4.95
C LEU A 58 1.80 -3.04 -3.90
N ALA A 59 1.04 -3.14 -2.83
CA ALA A 59 1.24 -4.15 -1.79
C ALA A 59 -0.10 -4.49 -1.15
N VAL A 60 -0.11 -5.55 -0.34
CA VAL A 60 -1.30 -5.95 0.43
C VAL A 60 -0.97 -5.83 1.91
N SER A 61 -1.82 -5.13 2.65
CA SER A 61 -1.61 -4.90 4.09
C SER A 61 -2.91 -5.08 4.87
N GLU A 62 -2.80 -5.04 6.19
CA GLU A 62 -3.97 -4.86 7.03
C GLU A 62 -4.55 -3.47 6.79
N PRO A 63 -5.88 -3.32 6.76
CA PRO A 63 -6.48 -2.01 6.53
C PRO A 63 -6.15 -1.03 7.65
N ARG A 64 -5.93 0.24 7.24
CA ARG A 64 -5.81 1.34 8.20
C ARG A 64 -7.15 2.03 8.29
N THR A 65 -7.73 2.04 9.48
CA THR A 65 -9.02 2.70 9.70
C THR A 65 -8.84 4.20 9.80
N PRO A 66 -9.79 4.99 9.24
CA PRO A 66 -9.81 6.42 9.50
C PRO A 66 -10.06 6.62 10.99
N THR A 67 -9.23 7.45 11.61
CA THR A 67 -9.38 7.73 13.03
C THR A 67 -10.45 8.79 13.25
N SER A 68 -11.26 8.59 14.30
CA SER A 68 -12.10 9.67 14.80
C SER A 68 -11.21 10.70 15.50
N PRO A 69 -11.67 11.94 15.71
CA PRO A 69 -10.84 12.96 16.37
C PRO A 69 -10.36 12.56 17.77
N ASP A 70 -11.06 11.62 18.39
CA ASP A 70 -10.77 11.19 19.76
C ASP A 70 -9.85 9.97 19.85
N GLU A 71 -9.46 9.39 18.71
CA GLU A 71 -8.62 8.19 18.67
C GLU A 71 -7.19 8.52 18.28
N VAL A 72 -6.27 7.67 18.74
CA VAL A 72 -4.87 7.78 18.37
C VAL A 72 -4.72 7.44 16.89
N HIS A 73 -4.04 8.29 16.13
CA HIS A 73 -3.80 8.06 14.71
C HIS A 73 -2.90 6.84 14.50
N GLU A 74 -3.31 5.97 13.59
CA GLU A 74 -2.48 4.88 13.15
C GLU A 74 -1.46 5.43 12.15
N SER A 75 -0.29 5.80 12.65
CA SER A 75 0.76 6.40 11.83
C SER A 75 2.04 5.59 11.79
N GLY A 76 2.07 4.44 12.46
CA GLY A 76 3.22 3.55 12.44
C GLY A 76 3.34 2.75 11.13
N PRO A 77 4.36 1.89 11.02
CA PRO A 77 4.54 1.07 9.83
C PRO A 77 3.31 0.21 9.53
N LEU A 78 3.05 -0.01 8.24
CA LEU A 78 1.98 -0.92 7.83
C LEU A 78 2.34 -2.36 8.18
N THR A 79 1.33 -3.16 8.48
CA THR A 79 1.48 -4.61 8.62
C THR A 79 1.14 -5.25 7.30
N PHE A 80 2.15 -5.76 6.58
CA PHE A 80 1.94 -6.38 5.28
C PHE A 80 1.47 -7.81 5.45
N VAL A 81 0.58 -8.23 4.57
CA VAL A 81 -0.11 -9.50 4.65
C VAL A 81 0.36 -10.42 3.54
N ASP A 82 0.63 -11.68 3.88
CA ASP A 82 0.94 -12.69 2.88
C ASP A 82 -0.37 -13.17 2.26
N ALA A 83 -0.60 -12.73 1.02
CA ALA A 83 -1.81 -13.06 0.28
C ALA A 83 -1.42 -13.36 -1.17
N PRO A 84 -0.79 -14.53 -1.44
CA PRO A 84 -0.23 -14.82 -2.76
C PRO A 84 -1.26 -14.80 -3.88
N GLU A 85 -2.51 -15.18 -3.60
CA GLU A 85 -3.58 -15.14 -4.59
C GLU A 85 -3.92 -13.71 -5.01
N LEU A 86 -3.88 -12.75 -4.08
CA LEU A 86 -4.10 -11.35 -4.40
C LEU A 86 -2.89 -10.73 -5.12
N VAL A 87 -1.70 -11.07 -4.67
CA VAL A 87 -0.47 -10.58 -5.31
C VAL A 87 -0.41 -11.01 -6.76
N ALA A 88 -0.72 -12.29 -7.03
CA ALA A 88 -0.75 -12.82 -8.40
C ALA A 88 -1.81 -12.10 -9.25
N ALA A 89 -3.00 -11.88 -8.70
CA ALA A 89 -4.08 -11.20 -9.42
C ALA A 89 -3.73 -9.74 -9.69
N LEU A 90 -3.11 -9.05 -8.73
CA LEU A 90 -2.66 -7.67 -8.93
C LEU A 90 -1.61 -7.59 -10.03
N ALA A 91 -0.66 -8.50 -10.05
CA ALA A 91 0.38 -8.53 -11.08
C ALA A 91 -0.23 -8.76 -12.47
N GLU A 92 -1.28 -9.58 -12.54
CA GLU A 92 -1.95 -9.89 -13.81
C GLU A 92 -2.85 -8.75 -14.30
N HIS A 93 -3.59 -8.10 -13.42
CA HIS A 93 -4.66 -7.17 -13.80
C HIS A 93 -4.33 -5.69 -13.65
N SER A 94 -3.26 -5.32 -12.96
CA SER A 94 -3.09 -3.93 -12.58
C SER A 94 -2.21 -3.09 -13.49
N GLY A 95 -1.21 -3.64 -14.12
CA GLY A 95 -0.21 -2.84 -14.83
C GLY A 95 0.79 -2.12 -13.90
N PHE A 96 0.59 -2.19 -12.58
CA PHE A 96 1.55 -1.70 -11.61
C PHE A 96 2.46 -2.85 -11.16
N SER A 97 3.63 -2.51 -10.62
CA SER A 97 4.49 -3.50 -9.98
C SER A 97 3.97 -3.81 -8.59
N VAL A 98 4.05 -5.07 -8.19
CA VAL A 98 3.52 -5.55 -6.91
C VAL A 98 4.66 -6.14 -6.07
N LEU A 99 4.71 -5.78 -4.80
CA LEU A 99 5.69 -6.31 -3.85
C LEU A 99 5.01 -7.26 -2.87
N THR A 100 5.73 -8.31 -2.48
CA THR A 100 5.24 -9.26 -1.48
C THR A 100 5.54 -8.76 -0.07
N ALA A 101 4.86 -9.37 0.93
CA ALA A 101 5.17 -9.07 2.33
C ALA A 101 6.63 -9.35 2.65
N ALA A 102 7.20 -10.43 2.12
CA ALA A 102 8.60 -10.76 2.34
C ALA A 102 9.54 -9.69 1.80
N ASP A 103 9.24 -9.14 0.61
CA ASP A 103 10.03 -8.05 0.04
C ASP A 103 9.99 -6.81 0.93
N LEU A 104 8.78 -6.48 1.41
CA LEU A 104 8.55 -5.25 2.17
C LEU A 104 9.08 -5.31 3.60
N ASP A 105 9.12 -6.49 4.19
CA ASP A 105 9.70 -6.71 5.51
C ASP A 105 11.22 -6.81 5.47
N GLY A 106 11.80 -6.90 4.27
CA GLY A 106 13.24 -6.95 4.08
C GLY A 106 13.92 -5.59 4.28
N PRO A 107 15.25 -5.58 4.28
CA PRO A 107 16.00 -4.34 4.51
C PRO A 107 15.84 -3.35 3.38
N PHE A 108 15.86 -2.06 3.72
CA PHE A 108 15.81 -0.99 2.73
C PHE A 108 17.21 -0.72 2.17
N ASP A 109 17.30 -0.71 0.84
CA ASP A 109 18.51 -0.33 0.11
C ASP A 109 18.24 0.95 -0.66
N ALA A 110 18.78 2.06 -0.17
CA ALA A 110 18.59 3.38 -0.78
C ALA A 110 19.07 3.43 -2.23
N GLY A 111 20.11 2.67 -2.56
CA GLY A 111 20.65 2.65 -3.92
C GLY A 111 19.68 2.05 -4.95
N ALA A 112 18.79 1.18 -4.51
CA ALA A 112 17.79 0.57 -5.38
C ALA A 112 16.58 1.48 -5.62
N TRP A 113 16.41 2.55 -4.83
CA TRP A 113 15.23 3.41 -4.86
C TRP A 113 15.61 4.87 -4.97
N PRO A 114 16.16 5.29 -6.12
CA PRO A 114 16.57 6.70 -6.30
C PRO A 114 15.42 7.70 -6.28
N GLU A 115 14.17 7.23 -6.44
CA GLU A 115 12.97 8.07 -6.37
C GLU A 115 12.72 8.62 -4.97
N ILE A 116 13.25 7.98 -3.93
CA ILE A 116 13.05 8.42 -2.55
C ILE A 116 14.09 9.46 -2.21
N ASP A 117 13.63 10.63 -1.72
CA ASP A 117 14.49 11.74 -1.38
C ASP A 117 15.49 11.35 -0.29
N ARG A 118 16.76 11.58 -0.55
CA ARG A 118 17.81 11.24 0.41
C ARG A 118 17.68 12.02 1.72
N ALA A 119 17.15 13.23 1.69
CA ALA A 119 16.91 14.00 2.90
C ALA A 119 15.87 13.30 3.80
N ASP A 120 14.83 12.72 3.18
CA ASP A 120 13.83 11.96 3.93
C ASP A 120 14.43 10.69 4.51
N ILE A 121 15.26 9.99 3.75
CA ILE A 121 15.95 8.79 4.23
C ILE A 121 16.82 9.13 5.45
N ASN A 122 17.56 10.22 5.41
CA ASN A 122 18.43 10.65 6.50
C ASN A 122 17.64 11.07 7.73
N TYR A 123 16.48 11.68 7.53
CA TYR A 123 15.64 12.14 8.64
C TYR A 123 14.86 11.00 9.29
N TRP A 124 14.17 10.18 8.48
CA TRP A 124 13.25 9.16 8.98
C TRP A 124 13.91 7.81 9.23
N LYS A 125 15.04 7.53 8.57
CA LYS A 125 15.86 6.32 8.75
C LYS A 125 15.04 5.04 8.66
N PRO A 126 14.39 4.78 7.52
CA PRO A 126 13.59 3.56 7.37
C PRO A 126 14.46 2.31 7.48
N ARG A 127 13.97 1.31 8.18
CA ARG A 127 14.68 0.03 8.35
C ARG A 127 14.30 -0.98 7.30
N THR A 128 13.03 -0.97 6.89
CA THR A 128 12.51 -1.92 5.92
C THR A 128 12.08 -1.19 4.65
N LEU A 129 11.99 -1.95 3.57
CA LEU A 129 11.48 -1.43 2.31
C LEU A 129 10.06 -0.89 2.48
N GLY A 130 9.22 -1.60 3.25
CA GLY A 130 7.85 -1.17 3.50
C GLY A 130 7.77 0.19 4.18
N GLU A 131 8.63 0.45 5.16
CA GLU A 131 8.68 1.76 5.83
C GLU A 131 9.07 2.88 4.86
N ALA A 132 9.97 2.59 3.93
CA ALA A 132 10.42 3.58 2.96
C ALA A 132 9.36 3.89 1.92
N LEU A 133 8.57 2.91 1.49
CA LEU A 133 7.61 3.07 0.40
C LEU A 133 6.21 3.48 0.86
N PHE A 134 5.79 3.04 2.05
CA PHE A 134 4.43 3.29 2.56
C PHE A 134 4.53 3.88 3.96
N ASN A 135 4.28 5.17 4.07
CA ASN A 135 4.53 5.88 5.33
C ASN A 135 3.66 7.12 5.51
N TYR A 136 3.84 7.75 6.66
CA TYR A 136 3.16 8.99 7.05
C TYR A 136 4.18 10.14 7.19
N TRP A 137 5.24 10.13 6.40
CA TRP A 137 6.25 11.19 6.45
C TRP A 137 5.69 12.50 5.89
N ASP A 138 5.94 13.58 6.56
CA ASP A 138 5.49 14.90 6.16
C ASP A 138 6.63 15.85 5.74
#